data_cfa15c2b3c22abbd9cd741f29b58f726
#
_entry.id   cfa15c2b3c22abbd9cd741f29b58f726
#
_cell.length_a   1.000
_cell.length_b   1.000
_cell.length_c   1.000
_cell.angle_alpha   90.00
_cell.angle_beta   90.00
_cell.angle_gamma   90.00
#
_symmetry.space_group_name_H-M   'P 1'
#
loop_
_entity.id
_entity.type
_entity.pdbx_description
1 polymer ?
#
loop_
_entity_poly.entity_id
_entity_poly.type
_entity_poly.pdbx_seq_one_letter_code
_entity_poly.pdbx_strand_id
1 'polypeptide(L)'
;MNWKFWQRRDDTIGPDPTEAHPLGEGFSSGDTAGGDSSASGLFKGMITVAAIYLLAALALGIWWSQEPDRFDIETAARELGQSGDTNVTGYLTTATTITVAKTLLEKPGGYLTNDLFAPGIWLDNMPSWEMGALTMLRDTARVYRNDFSRSQSQSAENPNLAEAEGKFFFDNNSWFLPDTEGEYKAGIVYFQNYLGQLSDQSANDAQFYARSDNLQAWLAAMDTRLGSLSQRLSASVGKRQLDTSLAGDANASQSTATPAEQMVQTPWLEIDNVFYEARGFTWALLHVLEAVENDFGEVLDKKAARVSVRQIIRELEPTQETLWSPMVLNGDGFGLVSNHSLIMASHISRANAAIIDLRALLAQG
;
A
#
# COMPACT_ATOMS: atom_id res chain seq x y z
N MET A 1 -31.84 14.22 -25.36
CA MET A 1 -32.86 13.25 -25.74
C MET A 1 -33.94 13.29 -24.69
N ASN A 2 -35.13 13.77 -25.08
CA ASN A 2 -36.29 14.06 -24.22
C ASN A 2 -36.93 12.79 -23.68
N TRP A 3 -37.27 12.79 -22.40
CA TRP A 3 -38.26 11.85 -21.87
C TRP A 3 -39.28 12.60 -20.99
N LYS A 4 -40.38 12.99 -21.62
CA LYS A 4 -41.67 13.28 -21.00
C LYS A 4 -42.60 12.21 -21.53
N PHE A 5 -43.22 11.44 -20.65
CA PHE A 5 -44.55 10.83 -20.84
C PHE A 5 -44.95 10.14 -19.53
N TRP A 6 -45.93 10.69 -18.84
CA TRP A 6 -47.16 10.07 -18.34
C TRP A 6 -47.96 11.15 -17.63
N GLN A 7 -48.92 11.68 -18.34
CA GLN A 7 -50.01 12.53 -17.79
C GLN A 7 -51.18 11.65 -17.39
N ARG A 8 -51.81 12.10 -16.29
CA ARG A 8 -53.04 11.62 -15.68
C ARG A 8 -54.19 11.46 -16.66
N ARG A 9 -55.08 10.54 -16.30
CA ARG A 9 -56.51 10.64 -16.63
C ARG A 9 -57.30 10.31 -15.38
N ASP A 10 -57.99 11.37 -14.84
CA ASP A 10 -59.11 11.25 -13.91
C ASP A 10 -60.36 10.84 -14.71
N ASP A 11 -61.08 9.90 -14.23
CA ASP A 11 -62.49 9.77 -14.55
C ASP A 11 -63.25 9.30 -13.30
N THR A 12 -64.06 10.22 -12.79
CA THR A 12 -65.04 10.07 -11.73
C THR A 12 -66.34 9.49 -12.31
N ILE A 13 -66.82 8.41 -11.75
CA ILE A 13 -68.30 8.09 -11.81
C ILE A 13 -68.61 7.44 -10.46
N GLY A 14 -69.51 8.10 -9.71
CA GLY A 14 -70.07 7.61 -8.48
C GLY A 14 -71.32 6.68 -8.71
N PRO A 15 -71.59 5.81 -7.78
CA PRO A 15 -72.79 4.99 -7.81
C PRO A 15 -73.89 5.54 -6.92
N ASP A 16 -75.11 5.39 -7.43
CA ASP A 16 -76.41 5.65 -6.81
C ASP A 16 -76.80 4.53 -5.83
N PRO A 17 -77.51 4.85 -4.72
CA PRO A 17 -77.85 3.87 -3.70
C PRO A 17 -79.26 3.40 -3.85
N THR A 18 -79.50 2.12 -3.81
CA THR A 18 -80.69 1.46 -3.26
C THR A 18 -80.76 -0.01 -3.65
N GLU A 19 -80.66 -0.86 -2.65
CA GLU A 19 -81.62 -1.96 -2.40
C GLU A 19 -81.15 -2.83 -1.23
N ALA A 20 -81.97 -2.86 -0.21
CA ALA A 20 -81.87 -3.77 0.93
C ALA A 20 -82.66 -5.05 0.64
N HIS A 21 -82.18 -6.20 1.02
CA HIS A 21 -82.92 -7.27 1.68
C HIS A 21 -82.00 -8.46 2.09
N PRO A 22 -82.51 -9.39 2.94
CA PRO A 22 -81.82 -9.70 4.19
C PRO A 22 -81.56 -11.22 4.35
N LEU A 23 -80.87 -11.52 5.46
CA LEU A 23 -80.85 -12.79 6.18
C LEU A 23 -80.23 -14.04 5.50
N GLY A 24 -79.23 -14.59 6.14
CA GLY A 24 -78.76 -15.96 5.92
C GLY A 24 -77.47 -16.32 6.59
N GLU A 25 -77.59 -16.72 7.85
CA GLU A 25 -76.82 -17.82 8.52
C GLU A 25 -75.31 -17.88 8.46
N GLY A 26 -74.83 -17.87 9.62
CA GLY A 26 -73.64 -18.49 10.22
C GLY A 26 -72.67 -19.22 9.34
N PHE A 27 -71.44 -18.61 9.27
CA PHE A 27 -70.24 -19.43 9.05
C PHE A 27 -69.33 -19.28 10.24
N SER A 28 -69.12 -20.39 10.87
CA SER A 28 -68.24 -20.71 11.92
C SER A 28 -66.87 -20.13 11.63
N SER A 29 -66.36 -19.29 12.52
CA SER A 29 -64.94 -18.93 12.60
C SER A 29 -64.10 -20.17 12.86
N GLY A 30 -63.61 -20.78 11.79
CA GLY A 30 -62.53 -21.74 11.86
C GLY A 30 -61.25 -21.02 12.25
N ASP A 31 -60.79 -21.24 13.47
CA ASP A 31 -59.45 -20.88 13.93
C ASP A 31 -58.38 -21.43 12.97
N THR A 32 -57.81 -20.59 12.13
CA THR A 32 -56.50 -20.85 11.50
C THR A 32 -55.44 -20.08 12.26
N ALA A 33 -55.35 -20.37 13.56
CA ALA A 33 -54.17 -20.04 14.35
C ALA A 33 -53.25 -21.25 14.32
N GLY A 34 -52.22 -21.22 13.46
CA GLY A 34 -51.27 -22.34 13.42
C GLY A 34 -50.23 -22.29 12.31
N GLY A 35 -49.91 -21.13 11.73
CA GLY A 35 -48.93 -21.06 10.64
C GLY A 35 -47.77 -20.06 10.76
N ASP A 36 -47.92 -19.01 11.58
CA ASP A 36 -46.98 -17.88 11.53
C ASP A 36 -45.83 -17.90 12.57
N SER A 37 -45.84 -18.79 13.57
CA SER A 37 -44.85 -18.74 14.64
C SER A 37 -43.50 -19.36 14.25
N SER A 38 -43.48 -20.36 13.36
CA SER A 38 -42.25 -21.02 12.93
C SER A 38 -41.47 -20.19 11.89
N ALA A 39 -42.14 -19.55 10.96
CA ALA A 39 -41.51 -18.67 9.96
C ALA A 39 -40.92 -17.41 10.61
N SER A 40 -41.61 -16.85 11.60
CA SER A 40 -41.14 -15.71 12.38
C SER A 40 -39.91 -16.09 13.25
N GLY A 41 -39.85 -17.30 13.80
CA GLY A 41 -38.72 -17.82 14.56
C GLY A 41 -37.48 -18.02 13.68
N LEU A 42 -37.62 -18.62 12.52
CA LEU A 42 -36.54 -18.80 11.54
C LEU A 42 -36.02 -17.46 11.03
N PHE A 43 -36.89 -16.50 10.73
CA PHE A 43 -36.51 -15.17 10.29
C PHE A 43 -35.71 -14.40 11.37
N LYS A 44 -36.17 -14.44 12.62
CA LYS A 44 -35.44 -13.88 13.78
C LYS A 44 -34.07 -14.55 13.96
N GLY A 45 -34.01 -15.89 13.83
CA GLY A 45 -32.75 -16.64 13.87
C GLY A 45 -31.78 -16.21 12.78
N MET A 46 -32.23 -16.06 11.54
CA MET A 46 -31.40 -15.59 10.44
C MET A 46 -30.88 -14.16 10.67
N ILE A 47 -31.72 -13.23 11.16
CA ILE A 47 -31.29 -11.87 11.50
C ILE A 47 -30.23 -11.90 12.60
N THR A 48 -30.41 -12.73 13.63
CA THR A 48 -29.45 -12.85 14.72
C THR A 48 -28.09 -13.37 14.22
N VAL A 49 -28.08 -14.40 13.37
CA VAL A 49 -26.85 -14.94 12.76
C VAL A 49 -26.18 -13.88 11.88
N ALA A 50 -26.94 -13.16 11.05
CA ALA A 50 -26.43 -12.08 10.21
C ALA A 50 -25.83 -10.95 11.06
N ALA A 51 -26.48 -10.56 12.16
CA ALA A 51 -25.99 -9.54 13.07
C ALA A 51 -24.66 -9.98 13.76
N ILE A 52 -24.59 -11.23 14.22
CA ILE A 52 -23.35 -11.78 14.81
C ILE A 52 -22.23 -11.80 13.76
N TYR A 53 -22.51 -12.23 12.53
CA TYR A 53 -21.54 -12.22 11.42
C TYR A 53 -21.03 -10.80 11.15
N LEU A 54 -21.92 -9.81 11.04
CA LEU A 54 -21.54 -8.42 10.80
C LEU A 54 -20.70 -7.84 11.94
N LEU A 55 -21.06 -8.13 13.21
CA LEU A 55 -20.25 -7.69 14.36
C LEU A 55 -18.89 -8.35 14.38
N ALA A 56 -18.80 -9.64 14.07
CA ALA A 56 -17.53 -10.35 13.95
C ALA A 56 -16.67 -9.81 12.81
N ALA A 57 -17.26 -9.57 11.63
CA ALA A 57 -16.58 -8.99 10.49
C ALA A 57 -16.09 -7.57 10.77
N LEU A 58 -16.88 -6.75 11.50
CA LEU A 58 -16.46 -5.42 11.93
C LEU A 58 -15.26 -5.49 12.89
N ALA A 59 -15.32 -6.35 13.90
CA ALA A 59 -14.23 -6.54 14.86
C ALA A 59 -12.93 -7.02 14.18
N LEU A 60 -13.06 -7.99 13.25
CA LEU A 60 -11.93 -8.47 12.46
C LEU A 60 -11.40 -7.36 11.53
N GLY A 61 -12.28 -6.58 10.90
CA GLY A 61 -11.89 -5.46 10.05
C GLY A 61 -11.08 -4.41 10.81
N ILE A 62 -11.48 -4.04 12.02
CA ILE A 62 -10.72 -3.13 12.89
C ILE A 62 -9.34 -3.72 13.23
N TRP A 63 -9.27 -5.01 13.53
CA TRP A 63 -8.00 -5.67 13.84
C TRP A 63 -7.08 -5.77 12.59
N TRP A 64 -7.63 -6.08 11.43
CA TRP A 64 -6.88 -6.17 10.17
C TRP A 64 -6.46 -4.81 9.61
N SER A 65 -7.12 -3.71 10.04
CA SER A 65 -6.74 -2.35 9.68
C SER A 65 -5.54 -1.80 10.45
N GLN A 66 -4.99 -2.57 11.39
CA GLN A 66 -3.83 -2.13 12.15
C GLN A 66 -2.56 -2.29 11.31
N GLU A 67 -1.83 -1.18 11.16
CA GLU A 67 -0.53 -1.20 10.50
C GLU A 67 0.49 -1.98 11.35
N PRO A 68 1.43 -2.70 10.72
CA PRO A 68 2.52 -3.34 11.43
C PRO A 68 3.40 -2.33 12.15
N ASP A 69 3.78 -2.63 13.38
CA ASP A 69 4.79 -1.89 14.12
C ASP A 69 6.17 -1.96 13.43
N ARG A 70 7.04 -1.01 13.77
CA ARG A 70 8.45 -1.09 13.34
C ARG A 70 9.15 -2.22 14.10
N PHE A 71 9.89 -3.05 13.37
CA PHE A 71 10.70 -4.11 13.96
C PHE A 71 12.17 -3.67 14.11
N ASP A 72 12.86 -4.30 15.06
CA ASP A 72 14.31 -4.15 15.23
C ASP A 72 15.04 -5.01 14.19
N ILE A 73 15.82 -4.36 13.32
CA ILE A 73 16.47 -5.03 12.18
C ILE A 73 17.50 -6.08 12.59
N GLU A 74 18.24 -5.86 13.71
CA GLU A 74 19.23 -6.82 14.18
C GLU A 74 18.57 -8.06 14.79
N THR A 75 17.47 -7.87 15.51
CA THR A 75 16.68 -8.98 16.06
C THR A 75 16.07 -9.79 14.94
N ALA A 76 15.46 -9.14 13.94
CA ALA A 76 14.87 -9.80 12.78
C ALA A 76 15.93 -10.59 11.97
N ALA A 77 17.11 -10.04 11.79
CA ALA A 77 18.20 -10.73 11.12
C ALA A 77 18.68 -11.97 11.89
N ARG A 78 18.71 -11.92 13.23
CA ARG A 78 19.05 -13.10 14.08
C ARG A 78 17.97 -14.17 14.02
N GLU A 79 16.69 -13.81 13.98
CA GLU A 79 15.56 -14.74 13.91
C GLU A 79 15.50 -15.50 12.59
N LEU A 80 16.02 -14.95 11.51
CA LEU A 80 16.14 -15.64 10.22
C LEU A 80 17.08 -16.85 10.27
N GLY A 81 17.96 -16.92 11.26
CA GLY A 81 18.67 -18.14 11.70
C GLY A 81 19.46 -18.86 10.61
N GLN A 82 20.06 -18.17 9.67
CA GLN A 82 20.92 -18.79 8.66
C GLN A 82 22.19 -19.36 9.33
N SER A 83 22.54 -20.59 8.94
CA SER A 83 23.75 -21.28 9.43
C SER A 83 24.99 -20.74 8.70
N GLY A 84 25.44 -19.53 9.03
CA GLY A 84 26.58 -18.89 8.37
C GLY A 84 27.08 -17.67 9.11
N ASP A 85 28.00 -16.94 8.47
CA ASP A 85 28.53 -15.70 9.02
C ASP A 85 27.54 -14.56 8.82
N THR A 86 26.98 -14.07 9.92
CA THR A 86 26.04 -12.94 9.93
C THR A 86 26.72 -11.57 9.85
N ASN A 87 28.06 -11.53 9.91
CA ASN A 87 28.84 -10.29 9.79
C ASN A 87 29.26 -9.98 8.34
N VAL A 88 28.74 -10.75 7.38
CA VAL A 88 29.03 -10.50 5.96
C VAL A 88 28.30 -9.24 5.51
N THR A 89 29.01 -8.39 4.75
CA THR A 89 28.43 -7.18 4.14
C THR A 89 27.21 -7.54 3.28
N GLY A 90 26.10 -6.84 3.46
CA GLY A 90 24.84 -7.09 2.79
C GLY A 90 23.91 -8.09 3.50
N TYR A 91 24.40 -8.74 4.57
CA TYR A 91 23.55 -9.66 5.33
C TYR A 91 22.36 -8.94 5.97
N LEU A 92 22.63 -7.83 6.67
CA LEU A 92 21.60 -7.10 7.40
C LEU A 92 20.56 -6.49 6.45
N THR A 93 21.00 -5.90 5.34
CA THR A 93 20.09 -5.34 4.32
C THR A 93 19.23 -6.43 3.67
N THR A 94 19.84 -7.60 3.36
CA THR A 94 19.08 -8.72 2.78
C THR A 94 18.09 -9.31 3.77
N ALA A 95 18.50 -9.54 5.02
CA ALA A 95 17.64 -10.04 6.08
C ALA A 95 16.45 -9.09 6.36
N THR A 96 16.72 -7.79 6.39
CA THR A 96 15.69 -6.75 6.55
C THR A 96 14.71 -6.76 5.39
N THR A 97 15.17 -6.87 4.14
CA THR A 97 14.32 -6.96 2.96
C THR A 97 13.41 -8.19 3.01
N ILE A 98 13.95 -9.35 3.45
CA ILE A 98 13.16 -10.57 3.67
C ILE A 98 12.09 -10.35 4.74
N THR A 99 12.44 -9.68 5.84
CA THR A 99 11.51 -9.43 6.96
C THR A 99 10.39 -8.46 6.54
N VAL A 100 10.70 -7.42 5.76
CA VAL A 100 9.69 -6.54 5.15
C VAL A 100 8.72 -7.35 4.29
N ALA A 101 9.23 -8.24 3.43
CA ALA A 101 8.40 -9.08 2.58
C ALA A 101 7.55 -10.09 3.38
N LYS A 102 8.09 -10.66 4.47
CA LYS A 102 7.33 -11.52 5.38
C LYS A 102 6.22 -10.76 6.09
N THR A 103 6.52 -9.58 6.63
CA THR A 103 5.53 -8.74 7.33
C THR A 103 4.36 -8.40 6.40
N LEU A 104 4.62 -8.14 5.12
CA LEU A 104 3.57 -7.90 4.12
C LEU A 104 2.55 -9.06 4.05
N LEU A 105 3.01 -10.31 4.20
CA LEU A 105 2.18 -11.52 4.11
C LEU A 105 1.66 -12.02 5.46
N GLU A 106 2.33 -11.70 6.57
CA GLU A 106 2.10 -12.31 7.88
C GLU A 106 1.45 -11.35 8.90
N LYS A 107 1.26 -10.08 8.53
CA LYS A 107 0.54 -9.11 9.37
C LYS A 107 -0.90 -9.56 9.67
N PRO A 108 -1.60 -8.95 10.63
CA PRO A 108 -3.00 -9.25 10.90
C PRO A 108 -3.86 -9.22 9.63
N GLY A 109 -4.57 -10.31 9.36
CA GLY A 109 -5.35 -10.51 8.15
C GLY A 109 -4.59 -11.11 6.96
N GLY A 110 -3.26 -11.21 7.02
CA GLY A 110 -2.45 -11.65 5.87
C GLY A 110 -2.34 -10.58 4.79
N TYR A 111 -2.23 -10.96 3.53
CA TYR A 111 -2.26 -10.07 2.37
C TYR A 111 -3.72 -9.81 1.98
N LEU A 112 -4.14 -8.54 1.97
CA LEU A 112 -5.55 -8.15 1.86
C LEU A 112 -5.94 -7.60 0.47
N THR A 113 -4.96 -7.19 -0.34
CA THR A 113 -5.21 -6.53 -1.62
C THR A 113 -6.05 -7.39 -2.59
N ASN A 114 -5.93 -8.72 -2.53
CA ASN A 114 -6.66 -9.66 -3.39
C ASN A 114 -7.85 -10.34 -2.69
N ASP A 115 -8.26 -9.90 -1.49
CA ASP A 115 -9.39 -10.46 -0.78
C ASP A 115 -10.72 -10.21 -1.49
N LEU A 116 -11.54 -11.27 -1.62
CA LEU A 116 -12.87 -11.21 -2.23
C LEU A 116 -14.02 -11.22 -1.21
N PHE A 117 -13.74 -11.47 0.06
CA PHE A 117 -14.73 -11.64 1.12
C PHE A 117 -14.57 -10.61 2.24
N ALA A 118 -15.68 -10.35 2.94
CA ALA A 118 -15.67 -9.51 4.12
C ALA A 118 -14.93 -10.21 5.30
N PRO A 119 -14.11 -9.47 6.08
CA PRO A 119 -13.99 -8.01 6.04
C PRO A 119 -12.99 -7.46 5.01
N GLY A 120 -12.10 -8.27 4.43
CA GLY A 120 -11.00 -7.81 3.57
C GLY A 120 -11.47 -6.88 2.45
N ILE A 121 -12.51 -7.25 1.70
CA ILE A 121 -13.05 -6.44 0.60
C ILE A 121 -13.56 -5.05 1.02
N TRP A 122 -13.78 -4.81 2.31
CA TRP A 122 -14.24 -3.50 2.82
C TRP A 122 -13.07 -2.61 3.26
N LEU A 123 -11.86 -3.14 3.26
CA LEU A 123 -10.65 -2.43 3.66
C LEU A 123 -9.95 -1.90 2.42
N ASP A 124 -9.76 -0.60 2.33
CA ASP A 124 -9.05 0.07 1.22
C ASP A 124 -7.72 0.70 1.67
N ASN A 125 -7.64 1.13 2.92
CA ASN A 125 -6.43 1.72 3.49
C ASN A 125 -5.27 0.71 3.61
N MET A 126 -5.56 -0.51 4.11
CA MET A 126 -4.53 -1.53 4.29
C MET A 126 -4.02 -2.08 2.95
N PRO A 127 -4.85 -2.40 1.93
CA PRO A 127 -4.39 -2.67 0.57
C PRO A 127 -3.51 -1.55 -0.01
N SER A 128 -3.82 -0.29 0.27
CA SER A 128 -2.99 0.85 -0.15
C SER A 128 -1.64 0.87 0.56
N TRP A 129 -1.61 0.59 1.87
CA TRP A 129 -0.38 0.40 2.64
C TRP A 129 0.48 -0.74 2.08
N GLU A 130 -0.15 -1.89 1.77
CA GLU A 130 0.50 -3.04 1.13
C GLU A 130 1.15 -2.67 -0.20
N MET A 131 0.44 -1.90 -1.04
CA MET A 131 0.96 -1.42 -2.32
C MET A 131 2.19 -0.53 -2.12
N GLY A 132 2.20 0.33 -1.10
CA GLY A 132 3.37 1.15 -0.75
C GLY A 132 4.58 0.30 -0.37
N ALA A 133 4.42 -0.63 0.57
CA ALA A 133 5.48 -1.53 1.02
C ALA A 133 5.97 -2.46 -0.11
N LEU A 134 5.04 -2.98 -0.93
CA LEU A 134 5.36 -3.79 -2.10
C LEU A 134 6.13 -3.01 -3.17
N THR A 135 5.79 -1.75 -3.41
CA THR A 135 6.50 -0.89 -4.36
C THR A 135 7.94 -0.71 -3.95
N MET A 136 8.20 -0.44 -2.68
CA MET A 136 9.55 -0.34 -2.13
C MET A 136 10.32 -1.67 -2.25
N LEU A 137 9.67 -2.79 -1.93
CA LEU A 137 10.23 -4.13 -2.05
C LEU A 137 10.61 -4.47 -3.51
N ARG A 138 9.74 -4.16 -4.47
CA ARG A 138 9.97 -4.37 -5.91
C ARG A 138 11.18 -3.58 -6.41
N ASP A 139 11.24 -2.29 -6.08
CA ASP A 139 12.36 -1.45 -6.51
C ASP A 139 13.67 -1.89 -5.86
N THR A 140 13.65 -2.32 -4.60
CA THR A 140 14.82 -2.88 -3.91
C THR A 140 15.25 -4.22 -4.52
N ALA A 141 14.32 -5.13 -4.81
CA ALA A 141 14.62 -6.41 -5.45
C ALA A 141 15.27 -6.22 -6.83
N ARG A 142 14.80 -5.24 -7.60
CA ARG A 142 15.42 -4.88 -8.90
C ARG A 142 16.87 -4.41 -8.73
N VAL A 143 17.14 -3.57 -7.73
CA VAL A 143 18.51 -3.10 -7.45
C VAL A 143 19.39 -4.23 -6.92
N TYR A 144 18.86 -5.15 -6.12
CA TYR A 144 19.59 -6.34 -5.73
C TYR A 144 20.08 -7.13 -6.95
N ARG A 145 19.19 -7.41 -7.90
CA ARG A 145 19.54 -8.15 -9.12
C ARG A 145 20.54 -7.40 -10.00
N ASN A 146 20.34 -6.09 -10.20
CA ASN A 146 21.09 -5.33 -11.20
C ASN A 146 22.38 -4.73 -10.69
N ASP A 147 22.43 -4.34 -9.40
CA ASP A 147 23.50 -3.52 -8.85
C ASP A 147 24.18 -4.17 -7.64
N PHE A 148 23.45 -4.51 -6.57
CA PHE A 148 24.03 -4.97 -5.32
C PHE A 148 24.75 -6.31 -5.42
N SER A 149 24.29 -7.23 -6.26
CA SER A 149 24.88 -8.56 -6.45
C SER A 149 25.93 -8.62 -7.58
N ARG A 150 26.17 -7.52 -8.29
CA ARG A 150 27.03 -7.52 -9.48
C ARG A 150 28.22 -6.59 -9.32
N SER A 151 29.40 -7.11 -9.65
CA SER A 151 30.62 -6.29 -9.66
C SER A 151 30.65 -5.27 -10.80
N GLN A 152 30.02 -5.62 -11.93
CA GLN A 152 29.87 -4.81 -13.14
C GLN A 152 28.56 -5.16 -13.82
N SER A 153 28.03 -4.24 -14.62
CA SER A 153 26.76 -4.43 -15.34
C SER A 153 26.76 -5.64 -16.29
N GLN A 154 27.93 -6.11 -16.73
CA GLN A 154 28.09 -7.28 -17.59
C GLN A 154 28.36 -8.59 -16.82
N SER A 155 28.46 -8.56 -15.49
CA SER A 155 28.61 -9.76 -14.66
C SER A 155 27.35 -10.62 -14.73
N ALA A 156 27.50 -11.94 -14.53
CA ALA A 156 26.36 -12.83 -14.43
C ALA A 156 25.42 -12.41 -13.28
N GLU A 157 24.14 -12.51 -13.52
CA GLU A 157 23.11 -12.27 -12.51
C GLU A 157 23.05 -13.46 -11.53
N ASN A 158 22.78 -13.19 -10.26
CA ASN A 158 22.46 -14.27 -9.34
C ASN A 158 21.05 -14.82 -9.69
N PRO A 159 20.94 -16.14 -9.98
CA PRO A 159 19.67 -16.72 -10.43
C PRO A 159 18.55 -16.60 -9.38
N ASN A 160 18.87 -16.67 -8.08
CA ASN A 160 17.88 -16.50 -7.03
C ASN A 160 17.31 -15.08 -7.02
N LEU A 161 18.13 -14.05 -7.24
CA LEU A 161 17.64 -12.67 -7.28
C LEU A 161 16.84 -12.36 -8.54
N ALA A 162 17.18 -12.99 -9.69
CA ALA A 162 16.42 -12.87 -10.92
C ALA A 162 15.01 -13.45 -10.76
N GLU A 163 14.91 -14.64 -10.15
CA GLU A 163 13.62 -15.26 -9.83
C GLU A 163 12.85 -14.47 -8.79
N ALA A 164 13.51 -14.01 -7.72
CA ALA A 164 12.87 -13.22 -6.66
C ALA A 164 12.25 -11.93 -7.20
N GLU A 165 12.96 -11.18 -8.05
CA GLU A 165 12.40 -9.99 -8.70
C GLU A 165 11.15 -10.37 -9.49
N GLY A 166 11.24 -11.40 -10.35
CA GLY A 166 10.09 -11.88 -11.14
C GLY A 166 8.88 -12.20 -10.28
N LYS A 167 9.10 -12.85 -9.13
CA LYS A 167 8.03 -13.19 -8.19
C LYS A 167 7.39 -11.97 -7.53
N PHE A 168 8.17 -11.00 -7.06
CA PHE A 168 7.62 -9.77 -6.46
C PHE A 168 6.96 -8.85 -7.49
N PHE A 169 7.31 -8.93 -8.78
CA PHE A 169 6.63 -8.20 -9.86
C PHE A 169 5.38 -8.90 -10.39
N PHE A 170 5.04 -10.05 -9.84
CA PHE A 170 3.77 -10.72 -10.16
C PHE A 170 2.57 -9.81 -9.83
N ASP A 171 1.43 -10.08 -10.45
CA ASP A 171 0.18 -9.36 -10.22
C ASP A 171 -0.17 -9.34 -8.73
N ASN A 172 -0.42 -8.17 -8.19
CA ASN A 172 -0.73 -7.98 -6.77
C ASN A 172 -2.22 -8.23 -6.43
N ASN A 173 -3.05 -8.54 -7.41
CA ASN A 173 -4.49 -8.74 -7.23
C ASN A 173 -4.96 -10.12 -7.70
N SER A 174 -4.06 -11.06 -7.91
CA SER A 174 -4.42 -12.42 -8.32
C SER A 174 -4.86 -13.25 -7.12
N TRP A 175 -6.10 -13.70 -7.17
CA TRP A 175 -6.71 -14.52 -6.11
C TRP A 175 -6.52 -16.03 -6.32
N PHE A 176 -6.29 -16.49 -7.57
CA PHE A 176 -6.34 -17.91 -7.91
C PHE A 176 -5.35 -18.28 -9.01
N LEU A 177 -4.65 -19.35 -8.84
CA LEU A 177 -3.70 -20.12 -9.61
C LEU A 177 -3.02 -19.39 -10.81
N PRO A 178 -1.86 -18.78 -10.59
CA PRO A 178 -1.18 -18.65 -9.30
C PRO A 178 -1.76 -17.51 -8.45
N ASP A 179 -1.82 -17.69 -7.15
CA ASP A 179 -2.21 -16.66 -6.19
C ASP A 179 -1.02 -15.75 -5.86
N THR A 180 -1.31 -14.50 -5.53
CA THR A 180 -0.31 -13.48 -5.23
C THR A 180 0.58 -13.87 -4.05
N GLU A 181 -0.01 -14.37 -2.96
CA GLU A 181 0.73 -14.76 -1.76
C GLU A 181 1.68 -15.92 -2.02
N GLY A 182 1.28 -16.90 -2.84
CA GLY A 182 2.14 -18.01 -3.26
C GLY A 182 3.35 -17.54 -4.04
N GLU A 183 3.14 -16.61 -4.97
CA GLU A 183 4.22 -16.02 -5.75
C GLU A 183 5.17 -15.18 -4.88
N TYR A 184 4.64 -14.35 -3.98
CA TYR A 184 5.48 -13.55 -3.07
C TYR A 184 6.22 -14.42 -2.04
N LYS A 185 5.60 -15.49 -1.52
CA LYS A 185 6.29 -16.49 -0.67
C LYS A 185 7.44 -17.15 -1.41
N ALA A 186 7.25 -17.49 -2.70
CA ALA A 186 8.33 -18.01 -3.53
C ALA A 186 9.47 -16.98 -3.68
N GLY A 187 9.14 -15.70 -3.88
CA GLY A 187 10.11 -14.61 -3.91
C GLY A 187 10.93 -14.50 -2.63
N ILE A 188 10.27 -14.62 -1.46
CA ILE A 188 10.94 -14.67 -0.14
C ILE A 188 11.91 -15.85 -0.07
N VAL A 189 11.51 -17.04 -0.51
CA VAL A 189 12.38 -18.23 -0.52
C VAL A 189 13.62 -18.01 -1.37
N TYR A 190 13.49 -17.38 -2.54
CA TYR A 190 14.65 -17.06 -3.38
C TYR A 190 15.58 -16.04 -2.70
N PHE A 191 15.05 -15.02 -2.03
CA PHE A 191 15.88 -14.10 -1.23
C PHE A 191 16.56 -14.81 -0.05
N GLN A 192 15.90 -15.76 0.61
CA GLN A 192 16.49 -16.58 1.66
C GLN A 192 17.63 -17.48 1.12
N ASN A 193 17.47 -18.05 -0.07
CA ASN A 193 18.51 -18.81 -0.74
C ASN A 193 19.74 -17.92 -1.05
N TYR A 194 19.50 -16.69 -1.53
CA TYR A 194 20.57 -15.72 -1.75
C TYR A 194 21.28 -15.34 -0.44
N LEU A 195 20.51 -15.10 0.65
CA LEU A 195 21.08 -14.83 1.98
C LEU A 195 21.92 -16.00 2.48
N GLY A 196 21.47 -17.24 2.27
CA GLY A 196 22.24 -18.46 2.61
C GLY A 196 23.53 -18.54 1.82
N GLN A 197 23.50 -18.28 0.52
CA GLN A 197 24.69 -18.21 -0.32
C GLN A 197 25.66 -17.10 0.10
N LEU A 198 25.12 -15.92 0.48
CA LEU A 198 25.92 -14.78 0.93
C LEU A 198 26.65 -15.07 2.26
N SER A 199 25.99 -15.79 3.16
CA SER A 199 26.56 -16.18 4.47
C SER A 199 27.50 -17.39 4.42
N ASP A 200 27.50 -18.16 3.31
CA ASP A 200 28.44 -19.26 3.09
C ASP A 200 29.70 -18.80 2.36
N GLN A 201 30.65 -18.29 3.12
CA GLN A 201 31.92 -17.81 2.56
C GLN A 201 32.78 -18.92 1.91
N SER A 202 32.50 -20.20 2.18
CA SER A 202 33.22 -21.31 1.62
C SER A 202 32.94 -21.59 0.17
N ALA A 203 31.67 -21.39 -0.24
CA ALA A 203 31.22 -21.63 -1.63
C ALA A 203 31.47 -20.41 -2.54
N ASN A 204 31.45 -19.19 -1.97
CA ASN A 204 31.62 -17.93 -2.71
C ASN A 204 30.63 -17.76 -3.88
N ASP A 205 29.40 -18.29 -3.70
CA ASP A 205 28.37 -18.36 -4.75
C ASP A 205 27.56 -17.08 -4.88
N ALA A 206 27.59 -16.20 -3.88
CA ALA A 206 26.92 -14.91 -3.89
C ALA A 206 27.82 -13.81 -3.34
N GLN A 207 27.60 -12.60 -3.81
CA GLN A 207 28.31 -11.41 -3.39
C GLN A 207 27.33 -10.25 -3.17
N PHE A 208 27.69 -9.36 -2.25
CA PHE A 208 27.02 -8.07 -2.09
C PHE A 208 28.09 -6.97 -2.20
N TYR A 209 27.88 -6.08 -3.14
CA TYR A 209 28.84 -5.02 -3.42
C TYR A 209 28.37 -3.70 -2.81
N ALA A 210 28.81 -3.42 -1.57
CA ALA A 210 28.55 -2.15 -0.89
C ALA A 210 29.43 -1.05 -1.49
N ARG A 211 29.06 -0.53 -2.67
CA ARG A 211 29.77 0.50 -3.41
C ARG A 211 28.94 1.77 -3.52
N SER A 212 29.61 2.90 -3.69
CA SER A 212 28.98 4.21 -3.80
C SER A 212 27.99 4.30 -4.97
N ASP A 213 28.35 3.75 -6.13
CA ASP A 213 27.49 3.73 -7.33
C ASP A 213 26.24 2.85 -7.14
N ASN A 214 26.38 1.71 -6.49
CA ASN A 214 25.27 0.82 -6.18
C ASN A 214 24.29 1.48 -5.19
N LEU A 215 24.79 2.13 -4.17
CA LEU A 215 23.96 2.90 -3.23
C LEU A 215 23.25 4.06 -3.95
N GLN A 216 23.94 4.77 -4.87
CA GLN A 216 23.33 5.83 -5.67
C GLN A 216 22.19 5.31 -6.56
N ALA A 217 22.34 4.11 -7.16
CA ALA A 217 21.29 3.48 -7.98
C ALA A 217 20.03 3.21 -7.16
N TRP A 218 20.18 2.64 -5.96
CA TRP A 218 19.07 2.40 -5.05
C TRP A 218 18.41 3.70 -4.59
N LEU A 219 19.18 4.69 -4.15
CA LEU A 219 18.69 6.00 -3.74
C LEU A 219 17.97 6.74 -4.89
N ALA A 220 18.37 6.52 -6.15
CA ALA A 220 17.70 7.10 -7.30
C ALA A 220 16.27 6.56 -7.50
N ALA A 221 16.07 5.26 -7.24
CA ALA A 221 14.74 4.67 -7.25
C ALA A 221 13.89 5.25 -6.11
N MET A 222 14.44 5.38 -4.90
CA MET A 222 13.75 5.96 -3.73
C MET A 222 13.37 7.42 -3.96
N ASP A 223 14.29 8.24 -4.50
CA ASP A 223 14.05 9.64 -4.89
C ASP A 223 12.85 9.77 -5.82
N THR A 224 12.79 8.96 -6.87
CA THR A 224 11.69 8.96 -7.83
C THR A 224 10.35 8.66 -7.15
N ARG A 225 10.30 7.68 -6.25
CA ARG A 225 9.07 7.29 -5.54
C ARG A 225 8.62 8.33 -4.53
N LEU A 226 9.54 8.82 -3.69
CA LEU A 226 9.23 9.86 -2.70
C LEU A 226 8.76 11.15 -3.37
N GLY A 227 9.38 11.54 -4.50
CA GLY A 227 8.94 12.68 -5.31
C GLY A 227 7.50 12.53 -5.80
N SER A 228 7.16 11.36 -6.34
CA SER A 228 5.79 11.03 -6.79
C SER A 228 4.79 11.05 -5.63
N LEU A 229 5.11 10.38 -4.51
CA LEU A 229 4.24 10.32 -3.33
C LEU A 229 4.00 11.72 -2.75
N SER A 230 5.05 12.54 -2.62
CA SER A 230 4.92 13.91 -2.14
C SER A 230 4.00 14.76 -3.01
N GLN A 231 4.08 14.62 -4.34
CA GLN A 231 3.21 15.34 -5.26
C GLN A 231 1.75 14.88 -5.14
N ARG A 232 1.49 13.58 -5.06
CA ARG A 232 0.15 13.01 -4.91
C ARG A 232 -0.50 13.40 -3.57
N LEU A 233 0.25 13.37 -2.48
CA LEU A 233 -0.20 13.84 -1.17
C LEU A 233 -0.54 15.32 -1.16
N SER A 234 0.29 16.15 -1.82
CA SER A 234 0.06 17.59 -1.95
C SER A 234 -1.16 17.93 -2.79
N ALA A 235 -1.57 17.04 -3.70
CA ALA A 235 -2.78 17.20 -4.50
C ALA A 235 -4.08 17.02 -3.70
N SER A 236 -4.03 16.65 -2.43
CA SER A 236 -5.20 16.53 -1.53
C SER A 236 -5.99 17.83 -1.40
N VAL A 237 -5.33 18.99 -1.42
CA VAL A 237 -5.96 20.32 -1.36
C VAL A 237 -6.23 20.96 -2.73
N GLY A 238 -5.87 20.25 -3.81
CA GLY A 238 -5.89 20.81 -5.15
C GLY A 238 -4.69 21.70 -5.47
N LYS A 239 -4.03 21.42 -6.57
CA LYS A 239 -2.87 22.14 -7.05
C LYS A 239 -3.10 22.63 -8.47
N ARG A 240 -2.86 23.91 -8.72
CA ARG A 240 -2.80 24.41 -10.09
C ARG A 240 -1.46 24.00 -10.68
N GLN A 241 -1.49 23.28 -11.76
CA GLN A 241 -0.31 22.86 -12.50
C GLN A 241 -0.34 23.48 -13.90
N LEU A 242 0.77 24.10 -14.27
CA LEU A 242 0.96 24.58 -15.64
C LEU A 242 1.17 23.38 -16.57
N ASP A 243 0.60 23.48 -17.76
CA ASP A 243 0.90 22.51 -18.82
C ASP A 243 2.33 22.73 -19.33
N THR A 244 3.24 21.83 -18.96
CA THR A 244 4.64 21.86 -19.37
C THR A 244 4.93 20.89 -20.50
N SER A 245 3.92 20.30 -21.15
CA SER A 245 4.10 19.30 -22.20
C SER A 245 4.92 19.79 -23.40
N LEU A 246 4.91 21.10 -23.66
CA LEU A 246 5.68 21.75 -24.70
C LEU A 246 6.89 22.52 -24.19
N ALA A 247 7.23 22.40 -22.91
CA ALA A 247 8.37 23.12 -22.34
C ALA A 247 9.68 22.63 -22.97
N GLY A 248 10.47 23.58 -23.50
CA GLY A 248 11.76 23.29 -24.14
C GLY A 248 11.72 23.20 -25.67
N ASP A 249 10.56 23.19 -26.30
CA ASP A 249 10.42 23.26 -27.77
C ASP A 249 9.67 24.50 -28.21
N ALA A 250 10.42 25.50 -28.69
CA ALA A 250 9.85 26.78 -29.13
C ALA A 250 8.96 26.68 -30.38
N ASN A 251 9.03 25.56 -31.11
CA ASN A 251 8.26 25.33 -32.35
C ASN A 251 7.12 24.32 -32.13
N ALA A 252 6.99 23.74 -30.95
CA ALA A 252 5.93 22.80 -30.64
C ALA A 252 4.59 23.52 -30.55
N SER A 253 3.57 22.97 -31.21
CA SER A 253 2.19 23.40 -31.07
C SER A 253 1.33 22.23 -30.67
N GLN A 254 0.38 22.48 -29.77
CA GLN A 254 -0.59 21.45 -29.38
C GLN A 254 -1.52 21.12 -30.55
N SER A 255 -1.68 19.87 -30.87
CA SER A 255 -2.66 19.37 -31.85
C SER A 255 -4.11 19.56 -31.37
N THR A 256 -4.30 19.58 -30.04
CA THR A 256 -5.58 19.84 -29.38
C THR A 256 -5.35 20.94 -28.33
N ALA A 257 -6.16 21.97 -28.35
CA ALA A 257 -6.05 23.06 -27.37
C ALA A 257 -6.38 22.54 -25.97
N THR A 258 -5.36 22.52 -25.09
CA THR A 258 -5.52 22.23 -23.66
C THR A 258 -5.37 23.53 -22.86
N PRO A 259 -6.06 23.67 -21.73
CA PRO A 259 -5.89 24.83 -20.86
C PRO A 259 -4.43 24.96 -20.41
N ALA A 260 -3.91 26.18 -20.39
CA ALA A 260 -2.54 26.46 -19.93
C ALA A 260 -2.32 26.11 -18.45
N GLU A 261 -3.39 26.06 -17.67
CA GLU A 261 -3.40 25.63 -16.28
C GLU A 261 -4.46 24.53 -16.07
N GLN A 262 -4.08 23.49 -15.36
CA GLN A 262 -5.00 22.43 -14.95
C GLN A 262 -5.04 22.36 -13.42
N MET A 263 -6.24 22.16 -12.85
CA MET A 263 -6.39 21.85 -11.44
C MET A 263 -6.21 20.35 -11.27
N VAL A 264 -5.12 19.95 -10.63
CA VAL A 264 -4.88 18.57 -10.23
C VAL A 264 -5.30 18.43 -8.76
N GLN A 265 -6.31 17.61 -8.52
CA GLN A 265 -6.80 17.32 -7.17
C GLN A 265 -7.08 15.83 -7.05
N THR A 266 -6.59 15.23 -5.96
CA THR A 266 -6.91 13.84 -5.64
C THR A 266 -8.40 13.73 -5.32
N PRO A 267 -9.16 12.78 -5.93
CA PRO A 267 -10.54 12.53 -5.55
C PRO A 267 -10.65 12.26 -4.04
N TRP A 268 -11.72 12.74 -3.44
CA TRP A 268 -11.88 12.68 -1.97
C TRP A 268 -11.77 11.26 -1.40
N LEU A 269 -12.32 10.27 -2.12
CA LEU A 269 -12.27 8.84 -1.74
C LEU A 269 -10.90 8.17 -1.93
N GLU A 270 -9.95 8.87 -2.55
CA GLU A 270 -8.61 8.35 -2.83
C GLU A 270 -7.52 9.00 -1.95
N ILE A 271 -7.90 9.99 -1.12
CA ILE A 271 -6.92 10.76 -0.35
C ILE A 271 -6.28 9.92 0.75
N ASP A 272 -7.08 9.12 1.44
CA ASP A 272 -6.61 8.17 2.45
C ASP A 272 -5.80 7.03 1.83
N ASN A 273 -6.20 6.54 0.66
CA ASN A 273 -5.43 5.54 -0.09
C ASN A 273 -4.00 6.03 -0.40
N VAL A 274 -3.87 7.27 -0.91
CA VAL A 274 -2.54 7.87 -1.16
C VAL A 274 -1.75 8.06 0.13
N PHE A 275 -2.42 8.42 1.22
CA PHE A 275 -1.79 8.57 2.54
C PHE A 275 -1.25 7.25 3.07
N TYR A 276 -2.05 6.18 3.02
CA TYR A 276 -1.64 4.85 3.49
C TYR A 276 -0.59 4.20 2.58
N GLU A 277 -0.66 4.41 1.25
CA GLU A 277 0.41 4.01 0.33
C GLU A 277 1.74 4.66 0.70
N ALA A 278 1.73 5.96 1.02
CA ALA A 278 2.92 6.65 1.47
C ALA A 278 3.45 6.11 2.80
N ARG A 279 2.57 5.77 3.74
CA ARG A 279 2.96 5.13 5.02
C ARG A 279 3.60 3.77 4.81
N GLY A 280 2.99 2.91 4.00
CA GLY A 280 3.56 1.59 3.69
C GLY A 280 4.92 1.67 3.01
N PHE A 281 5.06 2.58 2.04
CA PHE A 281 6.35 2.81 1.38
C PHE A 281 7.43 3.30 2.35
N THR A 282 7.11 4.31 3.17
CA THR A 282 8.08 4.88 4.11
C THR A 282 8.37 3.95 5.29
N TRP A 283 7.42 3.12 5.72
CA TRP A 283 7.65 2.05 6.69
C TRP A 283 8.71 1.07 6.20
N ALA A 284 8.57 0.55 4.99
CA ALA A 284 9.52 -0.39 4.42
C ALA A 284 10.89 0.29 4.17
N LEU A 285 10.87 1.54 3.67
CA LEU A 285 12.09 2.31 3.40
C LEU A 285 12.91 2.58 4.66
N LEU A 286 12.26 2.91 5.80
CA LEU A 286 12.94 3.16 7.06
C LEU A 286 13.79 1.97 7.50
N HIS A 287 13.22 0.76 7.51
CA HIS A 287 13.95 -0.44 7.90
C HIS A 287 15.16 -0.72 6.99
N VAL A 288 14.98 -0.58 5.66
CA VAL A 288 16.07 -0.83 4.73
C VAL A 288 17.14 0.28 4.80
N LEU A 289 16.78 1.55 5.08
CA LEU A 289 17.76 2.61 5.31
C LEU A 289 18.63 2.36 6.55
N GLU A 290 18.03 1.87 7.64
CA GLU A 290 18.77 1.49 8.85
C GLU A 290 19.75 0.35 8.57
N ALA A 291 19.35 -0.65 7.79
CA ALA A 291 20.23 -1.75 7.40
C ALA A 291 21.33 -1.29 6.42
N VAL A 292 20.99 -0.42 5.47
CA VAL A 292 21.94 0.20 4.53
C VAL A 292 22.98 1.06 5.27
N GLU A 293 22.59 1.79 6.32
CA GLU A 293 23.54 2.55 7.15
C GLU A 293 24.65 1.64 7.71
N ASN A 294 24.30 0.40 8.05
CA ASN A 294 25.25 -0.59 8.56
C ASN A 294 26.11 -1.19 7.44
N ASP A 295 25.47 -1.82 6.43
CA ASP A 295 26.19 -2.56 5.38
C ASP A 295 27.03 -1.67 4.46
N PHE A 296 26.60 -0.43 4.23
CA PHE A 296 27.37 0.57 3.47
C PHE A 296 28.23 1.47 4.38
N GLY A 297 28.39 1.12 5.65
CA GLY A 297 29.07 1.92 6.66
C GLY A 297 30.45 2.45 6.23
N GLU A 298 31.29 1.58 5.64
CA GLU A 298 32.62 1.99 5.17
C GLU A 298 32.55 3.03 4.04
N VAL A 299 31.62 2.88 3.10
CA VAL A 299 31.42 3.83 2.00
C VAL A 299 30.90 5.16 2.54
N LEU A 300 29.93 5.12 3.44
CA LEU A 300 29.35 6.30 4.07
C LEU A 300 30.37 7.08 4.90
N ASP A 301 31.24 6.37 5.62
CA ASP A 301 32.32 7.01 6.42
C ASP A 301 33.38 7.63 5.53
N LYS A 302 33.83 6.93 4.46
CA LYS A 302 34.78 7.48 3.48
C LYS A 302 34.28 8.75 2.79
N LYS A 303 32.94 8.85 2.59
CA LYS A 303 32.29 10.01 1.96
C LYS A 303 31.75 11.03 2.98
N ALA A 304 31.99 10.85 4.29
CA ALA A 304 31.40 11.64 5.37
C ALA A 304 29.85 11.78 5.24
N ALA A 305 29.19 10.76 4.70
CA ALA A 305 27.77 10.75 4.31
C ALA A 305 26.84 10.06 5.32
N ARG A 306 27.38 9.40 6.36
CA ARG A 306 26.56 8.70 7.38
C ARG A 306 25.56 9.61 8.07
N VAL A 307 25.94 10.85 8.37
CA VAL A 307 25.05 11.84 8.99
C VAL A 307 23.85 12.16 8.09
N SER A 308 24.07 12.18 6.76
CA SER A 308 22.99 12.42 5.79
C SER A 308 21.98 11.27 5.76
N VAL A 309 22.43 10.01 5.84
CA VAL A 309 21.51 8.85 5.96
C VAL A 309 20.67 8.96 7.23
N ARG A 310 21.30 9.26 8.37
CA ARG A 310 20.59 9.46 9.64
C ARG A 310 19.59 10.62 9.59
N GLN A 311 19.90 11.69 8.87
CA GLN A 311 18.98 12.79 8.67
C GLN A 311 17.75 12.34 7.86
N ILE A 312 17.93 11.53 6.79
CA ILE A 312 16.84 10.97 6.01
C ILE A 312 15.94 10.11 6.90
N ILE A 313 16.52 9.23 7.72
CA ILE A 313 15.77 8.39 8.67
C ILE A 313 14.94 9.29 9.60
N ARG A 314 15.56 10.34 10.19
CA ARG A 314 14.88 11.29 11.08
C ARG A 314 13.72 12.04 10.43
N GLU A 315 13.84 12.39 9.14
CA GLU A 315 12.76 13.05 8.41
C GLU A 315 11.61 12.08 8.09
N LEU A 316 11.89 10.78 7.96
CA LEU A 316 10.89 9.76 7.68
C LEU A 316 10.22 9.19 8.95
N GLU A 317 10.87 9.18 10.11
CA GLU A 317 10.29 8.64 11.35
C GLU A 317 8.89 9.19 11.67
N PRO A 318 8.63 10.52 11.56
CA PRO A 318 7.29 11.05 11.83
C PRO A 318 6.20 10.56 10.87
N THR A 319 6.56 9.98 9.72
CA THR A 319 5.59 9.38 8.81
C THR A 319 4.93 8.13 9.41
N GLN A 320 5.53 7.56 10.45
CA GLN A 320 5.05 6.35 11.15
C GLN A 320 4.35 6.67 12.49
N GLU A 321 4.19 7.94 12.84
CA GLU A 321 3.46 8.30 14.06
C GLU A 321 2.00 7.83 14.00
N THR A 322 1.47 7.45 15.17
CA THR A 322 0.10 6.94 15.28
C THR A 322 -0.92 8.01 14.88
N LEU A 323 -1.80 7.66 13.95
CA LEU A 323 -2.92 8.51 13.58
C LEU A 323 -4.04 8.35 14.61
N TRP A 324 -4.23 9.37 15.47
CA TRP A 324 -5.28 9.36 16.51
C TRP A 324 -6.68 9.68 15.98
N SER A 325 -6.78 10.15 14.73
CA SER A 325 -8.07 10.37 14.07
C SER A 325 -8.59 9.07 13.46
N PRO A 326 -9.91 8.79 13.54
CA PRO A 326 -10.50 7.61 12.91
C PRO A 326 -10.49 7.65 11.37
N MET A 327 -10.12 8.78 10.79
CA MET A 327 -9.98 9.00 9.35
C MET A 327 -8.86 9.98 9.04
N VAL A 328 -8.37 9.95 7.80
CA VAL A 328 -7.41 10.94 7.31
C VAL A 328 -8.13 12.27 7.13
N LEU A 329 -7.69 13.29 7.90
CA LEU A 329 -8.29 14.63 7.84
C LEU A 329 -7.66 15.45 6.72
N ASN A 330 -8.48 16.15 5.96
CA ASN A 330 -8.11 16.92 4.78
C ASN A 330 -8.59 18.37 4.86
N GLY A 331 -8.16 19.10 5.87
CA GLY A 331 -8.34 20.55 5.93
C GLY A 331 -7.58 21.27 4.81
N ASP A 332 -7.88 22.56 4.63
CA ASP A 332 -7.21 23.42 3.62
C ASP A 332 -5.77 23.81 3.99
N GLY A 333 -5.27 23.36 5.13
CA GLY A 333 -3.94 23.67 5.66
C GLY A 333 -3.89 24.94 6.51
N PHE A 334 -4.86 25.84 6.41
CA PHE A 334 -4.98 27.09 7.18
C PHE A 334 -6.29 27.20 7.97
N GLY A 335 -7.18 26.23 7.84
CA GLY A 335 -8.46 26.17 8.56
C GLY A 335 -8.37 25.51 9.94
N LEU A 336 -9.55 25.17 10.48
CA LEU A 336 -9.67 24.57 11.82
C LEU A 336 -9.35 23.08 11.85
N VAL A 337 -9.35 22.42 10.68
CA VAL A 337 -9.12 20.98 10.54
C VAL A 337 -7.71 20.76 9.98
N SER A 338 -6.94 19.87 10.63
CA SER A 338 -5.61 19.49 10.16
C SER A 338 -5.68 18.80 8.79
N ASN A 339 -4.57 18.82 8.05
CA ASN A 339 -4.41 18.06 6.83
C ASN A 339 -3.24 17.07 6.97
N HIS A 340 -3.56 15.81 7.19
CA HIS A 340 -2.56 14.77 7.40
C HIS A 340 -1.74 14.51 6.15
N SER A 341 -2.37 14.60 4.97
CA SER A 341 -1.67 14.40 3.68
C SER A 341 -0.61 15.47 3.43
N LEU A 342 -0.88 16.75 3.75
CA LEU A 342 0.11 17.82 3.63
C LEU A 342 1.27 17.69 4.62
N ILE A 343 0.99 17.24 5.86
CA ILE A 343 2.02 16.97 6.86
C ILE A 343 2.92 15.84 6.37
N MET A 344 2.33 14.75 5.92
CA MET A 344 3.04 13.61 5.32
C MET A 344 3.87 14.05 4.11
N ALA A 345 3.30 14.83 3.18
CA ALA A 345 3.99 15.37 2.02
C ALA A 345 5.21 16.21 2.42
N SER A 346 5.10 16.99 3.50
CA SER A 346 6.21 17.81 4.01
C SER A 346 7.38 16.96 4.49
N HIS A 347 7.12 15.91 5.28
CA HIS A 347 8.16 14.99 5.74
C HIS A 347 8.83 14.25 4.58
N ILE A 348 8.03 13.71 3.66
CA ILE A 348 8.52 13.00 2.47
C ILE A 348 9.34 13.94 1.58
N SER A 349 8.91 15.18 1.39
CA SER A 349 9.68 16.16 0.58
C SER A 349 11.03 16.50 1.18
N ARG A 350 11.12 16.65 2.51
CA ARG A 350 12.40 16.91 3.19
C ARG A 350 13.33 15.70 3.11
N ALA A 351 12.79 14.50 3.33
CA ALA A 351 13.55 13.26 3.14
C ALA A 351 14.05 13.11 1.70
N ASN A 352 13.21 13.43 0.72
CA ASN A 352 13.58 13.38 -0.69
C ASN A 352 14.70 14.38 -1.04
N ALA A 353 14.63 15.61 -0.55
CA ALA A 353 15.71 16.59 -0.72
C ALA A 353 17.01 16.09 -0.11
N ALA A 354 16.96 15.49 1.09
CA ALA A 354 18.14 14.91 1.74
C ALA A 354 18.72 13.71 0.96
N ILE A 355 17.88 12.90 0.29
CA ILE A 355 18.33 11.82 -0.61
C ILE A 355 19.06 12.39 -1.83
N ILE A 356 18.54 13.45 -2.43
CA ILE A 356 19.20 14.13 -3.56
C ILE A 356 20.58 14.64 -3.14
N ASP A 357 20.69 15.28 -1.97
CA ASP A 357 21.96 15.77 -1.42
C ASP A 357 22.93 14.61 -1.13
N LEU A 358 22.45 13.52 -0.55
CA LEU A 358 23.25 12.32 -0.29
C LEU A 358 23.80 11.71 -1.58
N ARG A 359 22.96 11.61 -2.63
CA ARG A 359 23.40 11.12 -3.95
C ARG A 359 24.49 12.01 -4.54
N ALA A 360 24.35 13.31 -4.41
CA ALA A 360 25.38 14.26 -4.86
C ALA A 360 26.73 14.08 -4.09
N LEU A 361 26.68 13.84 -2.77
CA LEU A 361 27.87 13.52 -1.96
C LEU A 361 28.51 12.20 -2.40
N LEU A 362 27.73 11.18 -2.64
CA LEU A 362 28.21 9.86 -3.09
C LEU A 362 28.84 9.91 -4.48
N ALA A 363 28.42 10.84 -5.35
CA ALA A 363 28.98 11.04 -6.69
C ALA A 363 30.33 11.76 -6.71
N GLN A 364 30.64 12.52 -5.66
CA GLN A 364 31.91 13.22 -5.56
C GLN A 364 33.05 12.22 -5.27
N GLY A 365 33.99 12.13 -6.17
CA GLY A 365 35.18 11.33 -6.34
C GLY A 365 35.84 10.50 -5.30
#